data_021d147d2f7929e432390cc4fba1d1c5
#
_entry.id   021d147d2f7929e432390cc4fba1d1c5
#
_cell.length_a   1.000
_cell.length_b   1.000
_cell.length_c   1.000
_cell.angle_alpha   90.00
_cell.angle_beta   90.00
_cell.angle_gamma   90.00
#
_symmetry.space_group_name_H-M   'P 1'
#
loop_
_entity.id
_entity.type
_entity.pdbx_description
1 polymer ?
#
loop_
_entity_poly.entity_id
_entity_poly.type
_entity_poly.pdbx_seq_one_letter_code
_entity_poly.pdbx_strand_id
1 'polypeptide(L)'
;MTTVIAALPLGYSDGVTAMKGRPVKDSVSEYSELALPSHANPLGDLLGGHVMHLVDMAGALAAMRHCRRPVVTASVDHMTFLHPAKIGQLVSLKSSVNRAFRTSMEVGVTVTVEDLTSGEARHTSSAYLTFVALDDQNRPTPVPPVIPESPEERRRYEEAGERRRYRLELKERARSRE
;
A
#
# COMPACT_ATOMS: atom_id res chain seq x y z
N MET A 1 -0.94 -17.85 18.70
CA MET A 1 -0.78 -16.54 19.37
C MET A 1 -1.44 -15.51 18.49
N THR A 2 -2.64 -15.07 18.87
CA THR A 2 -3.47 -14.14 18.08
C THR A 2 -3.02 -12.72 18.39
N THR A 3 -2.36 -12.07 17.45
CA THR A 3 -1.99 -10.64 17.59
C THR A 3 -3.25 -9.80 17.41
N VAL A 4 -3.85 -9.40 18.50
CA VAL A 4 -4.95 -8.42 18.53
C VAL A 4 -4.38 -7.07 18.16
N ILE A 5 -4.89 -6.48 17.07
CA ILE A 5 -4.60 -5.10 16.69
C ILE A 5 -5.21 -4.18 17.76
N ALA A 6 -4.39 -3.75 18.72
CA ALA A 6 -4.82 -2.84 19.78
C ALA A 6 -5.21 -1.49 19.20
N ALA A 7 -6.35 -0.94 19.65
CA ALA A 7 -6.83 0.39 19.33
C ALA A 7 -5.80 1.45 19.75
N LEU A 8 -5.38 2.31 18.80
CA LEU A 8 -4.42 3.39 19.05
C LEU A 8 -5.07 4.52 19.85
N PRO A 9 -4.47 4.97 20.98
CA PRO A 9 -4.95 6.14 21.71
C PRO A 9 -4.68 7.43 20.92
N LEU A 10 -5.68 8.31 20.91
CA LEU A 10 -5.58 9.69 20.43
C LEU A 10 -4.90 10.54 21.52
N GLY A 11 -3.80 11.20 21.19
CA GLY A 11 -3.19 12.25 21.98
C GLY A 11 -1.75 11.97 22.43
N TYR A 12 -0.80 12.50 21.69
CA TYR A 12 0.53 12.80 22.21
C TYR A 12 1.13 13.97 21.45
N SER A 13 1.38 15.05 22.15
CA SER A 13 2.17 16.20 21.69
C SER A 13 3.60 16.06 22.23
N ASP A 14 4.56 16.53 21.43
CA ASP A 14 5.91 16.95 21.76
C ASP A 14 7.03 15.91 21.80
N GLY A 15 8.05 16.20 20.94
CA GLY A 15 9.36 15.56 20.96
C GLY A 15 9.82 14.92 19.64
N VAL A 16 9.22 15.24 18.49
CA VAL A 16 9.71 14.77 17.20
C VAL A 16 10.83 15.72 16.75
N THR A 17 12.09 15.32 16.96
CA THR A 17 13.20 15.87 16.19
C THR A 17 12.79 15.83 14.72
N ALA A 18 12.81 16.99 14.03
CA ALA A 18 12.31 17.13 12.67
C ALA A 18 13.03 16.11 11.75
N MET A 19 12.36 15.02 11.42
CA MET A 19 12.92 14.00 10.52
C MET A 19 13.09 14.63 9.14
N LYS A 20 14.26 14.40 8.52
CA LYS A 20 14.51 14.82 7.13
C LYS A 20 13.51 14.11 6.21
N GLY A 21 12.77 14.89 5.43
CA GLY A 21 11.86 14.35 4.43
C GLY A 21 12.57 13.54 3.37
N ARG A 22 11.87 12.61 2.73
CA ARG A 22 12.37 11.75 1.66
C ARG A 22 11.53 11.90 0.40
N PRO A 23 12.15 11.98 -0.79
CA PRO A 23 11.42 12.03 -2.05
C PRO A 23 10.70 10.71 -2.32
N VAL A 24 9.61 10.77 -3.09
CA VAL A 24 8.79 9.60 -3.45
C VAL A 24 9.64 8.52 -4.12
N LYS A 25 10.58 8.91 -4.98
CA LYS A 25 11.48 7.99 -5.71
C LYS A 25 12.26 7.03 -4.82
N ASP A 26 12.59 7.41 -3.58
CA ASP A 26 13.30 6.55 -2.63
C ASP A 26 12.46 5.35 -2.16
N SER A 27 11.14 5.42 -2.33
CA SER A 27 10.19 4.37 -1.98
C SER A 27 9.78 3.49 -3.15
N VAL A 28 10.01 3.93 -4.39
CA VAL A 28 9.57 3.20 -5.59
C VAL A 28 10.08 1.76 -5.54
N SER A 29 9.15 0.82 -5.70
CA SER A 29 9.42 -0.62 -5.73
C SER A 29 8.67 -1.25 -6.89
N GLU A 30 9.34 -2.15 -7.56
CA GLU A 30 8.79 -2.95 -8.65
C GLU A 30 8.93 -4.42 -8.27
N TYR A 31 7.89 -5.19 -8.54
CA TYR A 31 7.82 -6.61 -8.32
C TYR A 31 7.09 -7.25 -9.49
N SER A 32 7.58 -8.36 -9.99
CA SER A 32 6.92 -9.09 -11.07
C SER A 32 6.92 -10.59 -10.78
N GLU A 33 5.81 -11.24 -11.12
CA GLU A 33 5.62 -12.68 -10.94
C GLU A 33 4.86 -13.26 -12.12
N LEU A 34 5.28 -14.44 -12.57
CA LEU A 34 4.54 -15.20 -13.58
C LEU A 34 3.28 -15.81 -12.94
N ALA A 35 2.13 -15.65 -13.58
CA ALA A 35 0.90 -16.28 -13.13
C ALA A 35 0.99 -17.80 -13.32
N LEU A 36 1.16 -18.55 -12.21
CA LEU A 36 1.36 -20.00 -12.20
C LEU A 36 0.03 -20.76 -12.02
N PRO A 37 -0.07 -22.00 -12.56
CA PRO A 37 -1.25 -22.85 -12.38
C PRO A 37 -1.62 -23.11 -10.91
N SER A 38 -0.65 -23.12 -10.00
CA SER A 38 -0.86 -23.28 -8.54
C SER A 38 -1.70 -22.16 -7.90
N HIS A 39 -1.80 -21.02 -8.58
CA HIS A 39 -2.55 -19.84 -8.11
C HIS A 39 -3.80 -19.58 -8.95
N ALA A 40 -4.21 -20.57 -9.76
CA ALA A 40 -5.36 -20.45 -10.65
C ALA A 40 -6.69 -20.64 -9.91
N ASN A 41 -7.70 -19.90 -10.37
CA ASN A 41 -9.10 -20.19 -10.07
C ASN A 41 -9.64 -21.26 -11.07
N PRO A 42 -10.86 -21.79 -10.87
CA PRO A 42 -11.43 -22.78 -11.79
C PRO A 42 -11.63 -22.31 -13.24
N LEU A 43 -11.56 -21.01 -13.51
CA LEU A 43 -11.66 -20.43 -14.85
C LEU A 43 -10.29 -20.33 -15.56
N GLY A 44 -9.20 -20.73 -14.90
CA GLY A 44 -7.84 -20.61 -15.44
C GLY A 44 -7.25 -19.20 -15.32
N ASP A 45 -7.83 -18.35 -14.48
CA ASP A 45 -7.32 -17.03 -14.17
C ASP A 45 -6.63 -17.03 -12.80
N LEU A 46 -5.74 -16.07 -12.58
CA LEU A 46 -5.10 -15.87 -11.30
C LEU A 46 -6.15 -15.52 -10.22
N LEU A 47 -6.07 -16.16 -9.06
CA LEU A 47 -6.95 -15.86 -7.92
C LEU A 47 -6.81 -14.40 -7.49
N GLY A 48 -7.93 -13.68 -7.34
CA GLY A 48 -7.93 -12.31 -6.83
C GLY A 48 -7.25 -12.17 -5.47
N GLY A 49 -7.42 -13.17 -4.58
CA GLY A 49 -6.72 -13.22 -3.29
C GLY A 49 -5.20 -13.31 -3.43
N HIS A 50 -4.69 -14.00 -4.46
CA HIS A 50 -3.26 -14.02 -4.76
C HIS A 50 -2.77 -12.65 -5.24
N VAL A 51 -3.52 -11.98 -6.13
CA VAL A 51 -3.19 -10.60 -6.54
C VAL A 51 -3.18 -9.65 -5.33
N MET A 52 -4.13 -9.77 -4.41
CA MET A 52 -4.14 -8.98 -3.17
C MET A 52 -2.90 -9.24 -2.30
N HIS A 53 -2.45 -10.49 -2.20
CA HIS A 53 -1.19 -10.83 -1.52
C HIS A 53 0.02 -10.16 -2.16
N LEU A 54 0.13 -10.20 -3.49
CA LEU A 54 1.21 -9.52 -4.22
C LEU A 54 1.16 -8.00 -4.01
N VAL A 55 -0.03 -7.41 -4.00
CA VAL A 55 -0.25 -5.97 -3.74
C VAL A 55 0.21 -5.60 -2.33
N ASP A 56 -0.12 -6.41 -1.32
CA ASP A 56 0.32 -6.19 0.06
C ASP A 56 1.85 -6.24 0.18
N MET A 57 2.48 -7.26 -0.43
CA MET A 57 3.94 -7.39 -0.45
C MET A 57 4.62 -6.19 -1.14
N ALA A 58 4.17 -5.81 -2.33
CA ALA A 58 4.73 -4.67 -3.07
C ALA A 58 4.56 -3.36 -2.29
N GLY A 59 3.41 -3.19 -1.64
CA GLY A 59 3.15 -2.03 -0.77
C GLY A 59 4.05 -1.98 0.45
N ALA A 60 4.24 -3.12 1.13
CA ALA A 60 5.14 -3.23 2.28
C ALA A 60 6.58 -2.90 1.91
N LEU A 61 7.07 -3.35 0.75
CA LEU A 61 8.41 -3.03 0.25
C LEU A 61 8.60 -1.51 0.08
N ALA A 62 7.63 -0.82 -0.53
CA ALA A 62 7.70 0.63 -0.69
C ALA A 62 7.67 1.35 0.66
N ALA A 63 6.81 0.93 1.58
CA ALA A 63 6.72 1.49 2.93
C ALA A 63 8.03 1.31 3.71
N MET A 64 8.61 0.10 3.71
CA MET A 64 9.89 -0.19 4.37
C MET A 64 11.06 0.58 3.76
N ARG A 65 11.10 0.74 2.42
CA ARG A 65 12.12 1.57 1.75
C ARG A 65 12.03 3.02 2.20
N HIS A 66 10.83 3.54 2.42
CA HIS A 66 10.63 4.91 2.88
C HIS A 66 11.01 5.09 4.35
N CYS A 67 10.45 4.29 5.25
CA CYS A 67 10.62 4.50 6.71
C CYS A 67 11.87 3.82 7.29
N ARG A 68 12.47 2.83 6.60
CA ARG A 68 13.60 2.02 7.08
C ARG A 68 13.30 1.32 8.42
N ARG A 69 12.07 0.87 8.58
CA ARG A 69 11.53 0.17 9.76
C ARG A 69 10.62 -0.98 9.31
N PRO A 70 10.40 -1.99 10.17
CA PRO A 70 9.32 -2.94 9.98
C PRO A 70 7.97 -2.22 9.86
N VAL A 71 7.08 -2.76 9.05
CA VAL A 71 5.74 -2.20 8.85
C VAL A 71 4.68 -3.29 8.97
N VAL A 72 3.46 -2.89 9.33
CA VAL A 72 2.28 -3.75 9.29
C VAL A 72 1.19 -3.08 8.48
N THR A 73 0.44 -3.88 7.74
CA THR A 73 -0.73 -3.44 6.99
C THR A 73 -1.86 -3.11 7.96
N ALA A 74 -2.32 -1.87 7.94
CA ALA A 74 -3.40 -1.40 8.82
C ALA A 74 -4.75 -1.29 8.10
N SER A 75 -4.74 -1.04 6.80
CA SER A 75 -5.96 -0.98 5.99
C SER A 75 -5.61 -1.19 4.52
N VAL A 76 -6.52 -1.85 3.81
CA VAL A 76 -6.56 -1.91 2.35
C VAL A 76 -7.82 -1.18 1.95
N ASP A 77 -7.67 -0.17 1.10
CA ASP A 77 -8.80 0.59 0.58
C ASP A 77 -9.45 -0.17 -0.59
N HIS A 78 -10.40 0.46 -1.23
CA HIS A 78 -11.10 -0.13 -2.37
C HIS A 78 -10.13 -0.57 -3.46
N MET A 79 -10.25 -1.82 -3.90
CA MET A 79 -9.52 -2.40 -5.02
C MET A 79 -10.51 -3.00 -6.01
N THR A 80 -10.36 -2.66 -7.29
CA THR A 80 -11.21 -3.19 -8.37
C THR A 80 -10.34 -3.94 -9.36
N PHE A 81 -10.78 -5.13 -9.76
CA PHE A 81 -10.16 -5.92 -10.81
C PHE A 81 -10.85 -5.61 -12.13
N LEU A 82 -10.17 -4.90 -13.03
CA LEU A 82 -10.72 -4.46 -14.31
C LEU A 82 -10.61 -5.56 -15.38
N HIS A 83 -9.53 -6.34 -15.31
CA HIS A 83 -9.23 -7.42 -16.25
C HIS A 83 -8.65 -8.63 -15.51
N PRO A 84 -8.98 -9.87 -15.92
CA PRO A 84 -8.36 -11.05 -15.37
C PRO A 84 -6.90 -11.17 -15.80
N ALA A 85 -6.07 -11.76 -14.95
CA ALA A 85 -4.72 -12.19 -15.28
C ALA A 85 -4.77 -13.70 -15.64
N LYS A 86 -4.41 -14.04 -16.87
CA LYS A 86 -4.38 -15.43 -17.32
C LYS A 86 -3.13 -16.14 -16.83
N ILE A 87 -3.23 -17.47 -16.62
CA ILE A 87 -2.07 -18.29 -16.34
C ILE A 87 -1.06 -18.19 -17.49
N GLY A 88 0.22 -18.02 -17.16
CA GLY A 88 1.30 -17.80 -18.11
C GLY A 88 1.59 -16.33 -18.43
N GLN A 89 0.74 -15.39 -18.03
CA GLN A 89 1.01 -13.97 -18.15
C GLN A 89 1.90 -13.45 -17.01
N LEU A 90 2.63 -12.37 -17.26
CA LEU A 90 3.45 -11.68 -16.28
C LEU A 90 2.60 -10.64 -15.53
N VAL A 91 2.56 -10.75 -14.21
CA VAL A 91 1.92 -9.76 -13.33
C VAL A 91 3.00 -8.85 -12.78
N SER A 92 2.96 -7.58 -13.11
CA SER A 92 3.91 -6.56 -12.67
C SER A 92 3.24 -5.56 -11.75
N LEU A 93 3.87 -5.31 -10.61
CA LEU A 93 3.39 -4.39 -9.58
C LEU A 93 4.40 -3.26 -9.42
N LYS A 94 3.90 -2.02 -9.47
CA LYS A 94 4.69 -0.83 -9.19
C LYS A 94 4.08 -0.10 -7.99
N SER A 95 4.88 0.15 -6.97
CA SER A 95 4.44 0.77 -5.73
C SER A 95 5.29 1.96 -5.32
N SER A 96 4.69 2.92 -4.63
CA SER A 96 5.39 4.05 -4.03
C SER A 96 4.57 4.65 -2.88
N VAL A 97 5.24 5.33 -1.95
CA VAL A 97 4.56 6.04 -0.87
C VAL A 97 3.95 7.34 -1.42
N ASN A 98 2.63 7.47 -1.32
CA ASN A 98 1.91 8.67 -1.72
C ASN A 98 2.02 9.78 -0.66
N ARG A 99 1.83 9.41 0.63
CA ARG A 99 1.86 10.36 1.75
C ARG A 99 2.26 9.67 3.05
N ALA A 100 3.13 10.30 3.81
CA ALA A 100 3.43 9.94 5.19
C ALA A 100 2.58 10.78 6.16
N PHE A 101 2.16 10.14 7.25
CA PHE A 101 1.49 10.76 8.39
C PHE A 101 2.40 10.60 9.62
N ARG A 102 1.88 10.72 10.83
CA ARG A 102 2.73 10.65 12.01
C ARG A 102 3.48 9.31 12.15
N THR A 103 2.77 8.19 12.11
CA THR A 103 3.33 6.83 12.28
C THR A 103 2.93 5.87 11.16
N SER A 104 2.24 6.37 10.16
CA SER A 104 1.71 5.56 9.05
C SER A 104 1.99 6.22 7.71
N MET A 105 1.89 5.42 6.65
CA MET A 105 2.07 5.86 5.27
C MET A 105 0.96 5.27 4.42
N GLU A 106 0.45 6.06 3.48
CA GLU A 106 -0.34 5.51 2.39
C GLU A 106 0.57 5.16 1.22
N VAL A 107 0.45 3.94 0.72
CA VAL A 107 1.16 3.43 -0.45
C VAL A 107 0.15 3.18 -1.56
N GLY A 108 0.46 3.68 -2.77
CA GLY A 108 -0.24 3.31 -3.99
C GLY A 108 0.46 2.14 -4.68
N VAL A 109 -0.32 1.18 -5.16
CA VAL A 109 0.17 0.04 -5.94
C VAL A 109 -0.62 -0.04 -7.23
N THR A 110 0.08 -0.08 -8.36
CA THR A 110 -0.49 -0.31 -9.69
C THR A 110 -0.13 -1.72 -10.14
N VAL A 111 -1.11 -2.45 -10.64
CA VAL A 111 -0.94 -3.82 -11.16
C VAL A 111 -1.17 -3.80 -12.66
N THR A 112 -0.21 -4.31 -13.40
CA THR A 112 -0.25 -4.49 -14.86
C THR A 112 -0.04 -5.97 -15.19
N VAL A 113 -0.75 -6.45 -16.18
CA VAL A 113 -0.58 -7.81 -16.69
C VAL A 113 -0.11 -7.72 -18.13
N GLU A 114 0.90 -8.52 -18.47
CA GLU A 114 1.53 -8.57 -19.79
C GLU A 114 1.47 -9.98 -20.35
N ASP A 115 1.04 -10.11 -21.60
CA ASP A 115 1.21 -11.33 -22.37
C ASP A 115 2.61 -11.31 -23.02
N LEU A 116 3.50 -12.16 -22.53
CA LEU A 116 4.90 -12.21 -22.97
C LEU A 116 5.07 -12.67 -24.43
N THR A 117 4.05 -13.28 -25.03
CA THR A 117 4.12 -13.74 -26.41
C THR A 117 3.73 -12.66 -27.42
N SER A 118 2.77 -11.82 -27.04
CA SER A 118 2.32 -10.69 -27.88
C SER A 118 2.96 -9.36 -27.48
N GLY A 119 3.49 -9.23 -26.25
CA GLY A 119 3.95 -7.98 -25.67
C GLY A 119 2.80 -7.03 -25.26
N GLU A 120 1.55 -7.50 -25.31
CA GLU A 120 0.41 -6.69 -24.91
C GLU A 120 0.35 -6.55 -23.38
N ALA A 121 0.43 -5.32 -22.89
CA ALA A 121 0.34 -5.01 -21.45
C ALA A 121 -0.95 -4.24 -21.15
N ARG A 122 -1.62 -4.60 -20.04
CA ARG A 122 -2.88 -3.98 -19.60
C ARG A 122 -2.84 -3.65 -18.12
N HIS A 123 -3.30 -2.44 -17.78
CA HIS A 123 -3.59 -2.11 -16.39
C HIS A 123 -4.80 -2.92 -15.89
N THR A 124 -4.62 -3.67 -14.81
CA THR A 124 -5.67 -4.55 -14.25
C THR A 124 -6.24 -4.05 -12.95
N SER A 125 -5.45 -3.35 -12.14
CA SER A 125 -5.89 -2.91 -10.82
C SER A 125 -5.02 -1.78 -10.27
N SER A 126 -5.62 -0.96 -9.43
CA SER A 126 -4.91 -0.05 -8.54
C SER A 126 -5.42 -0.22 -7.12
N ALA A 127 -4.52 -0.16 -6.15
CA ALA A 127 -4.87 -0.27 -4.74
C ALA A 127 -4.14 0.80 -3.92
N TYR A 128 -4.77 1.19 -2.81
CA TYR A 128 -4.17 2.05 -1.80
C TYR A 128 -4.19 1.32 -0.47
N LEU A 129 -3.02 1.23 0.17
CA LEU A 129 -2.85 0.55 1.44
C LEU A 129 -2.27 1.51 2.47
N THR A 130 -2.66 1.35 3.71
CA THR A 130 -2.06 2.09 4.83
C THR A 130 -1.16 1.15 5.62
N PHE A 131 0.11 1.51 5.74
CA PHE A 131 1.09 0.80 6.56
C PHE A 131 1.45 1.62 7.78
N VAL A 132 1.63 0.96 8.92
CA VAL A 132 2.11 1.54 10.18
C VAL A 132 3.54 1.07 10.42
N ALA A 133 4.45 2.00 10.63
CA ALA A 133 5.83 1.70 11.00
C ALA A 133 5.94 1.31 12.47
N LEU A 134 6.75 0.31 12.77
CA LEU A 134 6.97 -0.21 14.12
C LEU A 134 8.41 0.01 14.59
N ASP A 135 8.56 0.26 15.89
CA ASP A 135 9.84 0.24 16.59
C ASP A 135 10.26 -1.19 16.99
N ASP A 136 11.42 -1.31 17.62
CA ASP A 136 11.98 -2.60 18.05
C ASP A 136 11.13 -3.30 19.14
N GLN A 137 10.18 -2.60 19.75
CA GLN A 137 9.19 -3.15 20.68
C GLN A 137 7.80 -3.35 20.04
N ASN A 138 7.73 -3.36 18.70
CA ASN A 138 6.48 -3.49 17.92
C ASN A 138 5.45 -2.39 18.22
N ARG A 139 5.87 -1.18 18.59
CA ARG A 139 4.99 -0.03 18.80
C ARG A 139 5.05 0.93 17.61
N PRO A 140 3.93 1.60 17.27
CA PRO A 140 3.91 2.59 16.20
C PRO A 140 4.96 3.69 16.42
N THR A 141 5.83 3.91 15.42
CA THR A 141 6.93 4.88 15.47
C THR A 141 6.81 5.94 14.38
N PRO A 142 7.28 7.19 14.62
CA PRO A 142 7.26 8.23 13.61
C PRO A 142 7.97 7.86 12.31
N VAL A 143 7.46 8.35 11.19
CA VAL A 143 8.01 8.14 9.84
C VAL A 143 8.44 9.45 9.21
N PRO A 144 9.48 9.44 8.34
CA PRO A 144 9.90 10.63 7.61
C PRO A 144 8.78 11.20 6.74
N PRO A 145 8.64 12.54 6.62
CA PRO A 145 7.73 13.14 5.65
C PRO A 145 8.06 12.73 4.21
N VAL A 146 7.04 12.62 3.35
CA VAL A 146 7.21 12.46 1.90
C VAL A 146 7.40 13.84 1.26
N ILE A 147 8.35 13.94 0.33
CA ILE A 147 8.58 15.12 -0.51
C ILE A 147 8.14 14.78 -1.94
N PRO A 148 6.95 15.25 -2.39
CA PRO A 148 6.53 15.08 -3.76
C PRO A 148 7.30 16.06 -4.66
N GLU A 149 7.97 15.55 -5.71
CA GLU A 149 8.79 16.36 -6.62
C GLU A 149 8.04 16.69 -7.91
N SER A 150 7.22 15.77 -8.45
CA SER A 150 6.46 15.95 -9.69
C SER A 150 5.02 16.44 -9.47
N PRO A 151 4.34 16.99 -10.50
CA PRO A 151 2.91 17.32 -10.41
C PRO A 151 2.04 16.10 -10.09
N GLU A 152 2.36 14.94 -10.66
CA GLU A 152 1.64 13.70 -10.41
C GLU A 152 1.80 13.21 -8.96
N GLU A 153 3.00 13.30 -8.39
CA GLU A 153 3.24 12.97 -6.99
C GLU A 153 2.50 13.92 -6.05
N ARG A 154 2.43 15.23 -6.38
CA ARG A 154 1.65 16.21 -5.60
C ARG A 154 0.16 15.87 -5.63
N ARG A 155 -0.40 15.54 -6.79
CA ARG A 155 -1.80 15.10 -6.91
C ARG A 155 -2.06 13.88 -6.02
N ARG A 156 -1.23 12.83 -6.12
CA ARG A 156 -1.37 11.62 -5.30
C ARG A 156 -1.23 11.90 -3.80
N TYR A 157 -0.36 12.83 -3.44
CA TYR A 157 -0.15 13.25 -2.05
C TYR A 157 -1.40 13.91 -1.46
N GLU A 158 -2.06 14.81 -2.20
CA GLU A 158 -3.31 15.47 -1.76
C GLU A 158 -4.47 14.47 -1.68
N GLU A 159 -4.66 13.66 -2.71
CA GLU A 159 -5.69 12.62 -2.74
C GLU A 159 -5.53 11.61 -1.59
N ALA A 160 -4.30 11.26 -1.20
CA ALA A 160 -4.02 10.42 -0.04
C ALA A 160 -4.50 11.05 1.27
N GLY A 161 -4.39 12.37 1.39
CA GLY A 161 -4.93 13.12 2.52
C GLY A 161 -6.46 13.05 2.59
N GLU A 162 -7.13 13.13 1.44
CA GLU A 162 -8.60 13.04 1.33
C GLU A 162 -9.08 11.62 1.67
N ARG A 163 -8.45 10.58 1.12
CA ARG A 163 -8.76 9.18 1.46
C ARG A 163 -8.62 8.92 2.95
N ARG A 164 -7.55 9.43 3.59
CA ARG A 164 -7.38 9.30 5.05
C ARG A 164 -8.51 9.96 5.82
N ARG A 165 -8.91 11.18 5.45
CA ARG A 165 -10.00 11.91 6.11
C ARG A 165 -11.28 11.10 6.06
N TYR A 166 -11.64 10.59 4.89
CA TYR A 166 -12.81 9.75 4.70
C TYR A 166 -12.76 8.46 5.55
N ARG A 167 -11.63 7.77 5.62
CA ARG A 167 -11.45 6.58 6.49
C ARG A 167 -11.68 6.89 7.96
N LEU A 168 -11.18 8.03 8.44
CA LEU A 168 -11.36 8.44 9.83
C LEU A 168 -12.81 8.75 10.14
N GLU A 169 -13.51 9.46 9.27
CA GLU A 169 -14.95 9.73 9.39
C GLU A 169 -15.79 8.45 9.44
N LEU A 170 -15.50 7.48 8.56
CA LEU A 170 -16.18 6.18 8.59
C LEU A 170 -15.95 5.45 9.91
N LYS A 171 -14.72 5.49 10.43
CA LYS A 171 -14.38 4.85 11.72
C LYS A 171 -15.10 5.50 12.90
N GLU A 172 -15.22 6.82 12.90
CA GLU A 172 -15.99 7.56 13.94
C GLU A 172 -17.48 7.22 13.88
N ARG A 173 -18.06 7.19 12.67
CA ARG A 173 -19.48 6.81 12.48
C ARG A 173 -19.76 5.36 12.91
N ALA A 174 -18.82 4.43 12.71
CA ALA A 174 -18.96 3.06 13.17
C ALA A 174 -18.96 2.97 14.71
N ARG A 175 -18.05 3.70 15.37
CA ARG A 175 -17.95 3.75 16.85
C ARG A 175 -19.16 4.37 17.53
N SER A 176 -19.83 5.34 16.88
CA SER A 176 -21.04 5.99 17.44
C SER A 176 -22.31 5.15 17.31
N ARG A 177 -22.21 3.94 16.72
CA ARG A 177 -23.32 2.99 16.58
C ARG A 177 -23.22 1.77 17.51
N GLU A 178 -22.07 1.63 18.18
CA GLU A 178 -21.81 0.65 19.26
C GLU A 178 -22.13 1.24 20.63
#